data_d0ddb3436dd4ebb687d90fd804ee2ef7
#
_entry.id   d0ddb3436dd4ebb687d90fd804ee2ef7
#
_cell.length_a   1.000
_cell.length_b   1.000
_cell.length_c   1.000
_cell.angle_alpha   90.00
_cell.angle_beta   90.00
_cell.angle_gamma   90.00
#
_symmetry.space_group_name_H-M   'P 1'
#
loop_
_entity.id
_entity.type
_entity.pdbx_description
1 polymer ?
#
loop_
_entity_poly.entity_id
_entity_poly.type
_entity_poly.pdbx_seq_one_letter_code
_entity_poly.pdbx_strand_id
1 'polypeptide(L)'
;DFSFLTTFSVGGKVYDSLYASSMETTYTGDTWNRHILRRWQKPGDETDVPAVLSNSGRLAADRWLVDASYFAIKSVQLGYTLPTKWTKKAGIKSLRLFAVGDNIALFSKLQGLNPQYDLTGGTNWSYTPTRTYSIGVDINF
;
A
#
# COMPACT_ATOMS: atom_id res chain seq x y z
N ASP A 1 17.95 20.61 -8.79
CA ASP A 1 16.50 20.62 -8.59
C ASP A 1 16.06 19.42 -7.73
N PHE A 2 14.99 19.62 -6.97
CA PHE A 2 14.40 18.61 -6.13
C PHE A 2 12.88 18.69 -6.28
N SER A 3 12.23 17.55 -6.48
CA SER A 3 10.77 17.47 -6.44
C SER A 3 10.31 16.32 -5.53
N PHE A 4 9.17 16.55 -4.90
CA PHE A 4 8.61 15.65 -3.92
C PHE A 4 7.08 15.64 -4.05
N LEU A 5 6.51 14.46 -4.28
CA LEU A 5 5.07 14.27 -4.43
C LEU A 5 4.55 13.34 -3.33
N THR A 6 3.59 13.83 -2.58
CA THR A 6 2.85 13.04 -1.59
C THR A 6 1.37 13.06 -1.87
N THR A 7 0.69 12.01 -1.45
CA THR A 7 -0.77 11.95 -1.41
C THR A 7 -1.22 11.45 -0.04
N PHE A 8 -2.33 11.94 0.44
CA PHE A 8 -2.90 11.50 1.70
C PHE A 8 -4.42 11.51 1.65
N SER A 9 -5.02 10.71 2.51
CA SER A 9 -6.45 10.74 2.82
C SER A 9 -6.63 10.60 4.31
N VAL A 10 -7.58 11.31 4.87
CA VAL A 10 -7.88 11.29 6.29
C VAL A 10 -9.35 10.95 6.48
N GLY A 11 -9.61 9.94 7.29
CA GLY A 11 -10.96 9.43 7.55
C GLY A 11 -11.43 8.45 6.47
N GLY A 12 -12.71 8.12 6.54
CA GLY A 12 -13.32 7.08 5.73
C GLY A 12 -13.09 5.68 6.28
N LYS A 13 -13.90 4.75 5.80
CA LYS A 13 -13.77 3.33 6.12
C LYS A 13 -13.79 2.52 4.84
N VAL A 14 -13.01 1.47 4.80
CA VAL A 14 -12.99 0.50 3.72
C VAL A 14 -13.33 -0.88 4.27
N TYR A 15 -14.13 -1.64 3.53
CA TYR A 15 -14.44 -3.02 3.87
C TYR A 15 -13.28 -3.92 3.43
N ASP A 16 -12.62 -4.56 4.40
CA ASP A 16 -11.52 -5.49 4.13
C ASP A 16 -12.07 -6.87 3.75
N SER A 17 -12.44 -7.02 2.48
CA SER A 17 -12.99 -8.27 1.95
C SER A 17 -11.99 -9.41 1.96
N LEU A 18 -10.70 -9.11 1.82
CA LEU A 18 -9.64 -10.12 1.85
C LEU A 18 -9.46 -10.67 3.26
N TYR A 19 -9.42 -9.80 4.26
CA TYR A 19 -9.36 -10.22 5.66
C TYR A 19 -10.63 -10.97 6.05
N ALA A 20 -11.80 -10.45 5.68
CA ALA A 20 -13.07 -11.11 5.94
C ALA A 20 -13.10 -12.54 5.36
N SER A 21 -12.68 -12.74 4.10
CA SER A 21 -12.64 -14.05 3.47
C SER A 21 -11.60 -14.98 4.10
N SER A 22 -10.43 -14.44 4.50
CA SER A 22 -9.40 -15.26 5.18
C SER A 22 -9.73 -15.63 6.63
N MET A 23 -10.77 -15.01 7.19
CA MET A 23 -11.33 -15.34 8.51
C MET A 23 -12.62 -16.14 8.42
N GLU A 24 -13.06 -16.47 7.21
CA GLU A 24 -14.23 -17.30 6.99
C GLU A 24 -13.94 -18.75 7.38
N THR A 25 -14.78 -19.30 8.24
CA THR A 25 -14.60 -20.64 8.79
C THR A 25 -15.53 -21.69 8.18
N THR A 26 -16.34 -21.29 7.18
CA THR A 26 -17.32 -22.15 6.55
C THR A 26 -16.67 -23.16 5.59
N TYR A 27 -15.52 -22.82 5.02
CA TYR A 27 -14.79 -23.69 4.09
C TYR A 27 -13.60 -24.35 4.79
N THR A 28 -13.58 -25.66 4.76
CA THR A 28 -12.44 -26.46 5.20
C THR A 28 -11.54 -26.73 4.00
N GLY A 29 -10.34 -26.21 4.00
CA GLY A 29 -9.37 -26.42 2.91
C GLY A 29 -8.68 -25.15 2.44
N ASP A 30 -9.20 -23.99 2.80
CA ASP A 30 -8.57 -22.71 2.51
C ASP A 30 -7.52 -22.33 3.56
N THR A 31 -6.60 -21.44 3.16
CA THR A 31 -5.62 -20.88 4.08
C THR A 31 -6.27 -19.79 4.91
N TRP A 32 -6.28 -19.97 6.22
CA TRP A 32 -6.84 -18.99 7.15
C TRP A 32 -5.82 -17.95 7.61
N ASN A 33 -6.31 -16.76 7.94
CA ASN A 33 -5.50 -15.76 8.60
C ASN A 33 -5.08 -16.24 10.00
N ARG A 34 -3.85 -15.91 10.40
CA ARG A 34 -3.31 -16.26 11.72
C ARG A 34 -4.21 -15.81 12.88
N HIS A 35 -4.99 -14.76 12.73
CA HIS A 35 -5.91 -14.26 13.74
C HIS A 35 -7.01 -15.24 14.12
N ILE A 36 -7.29 -16.27 13.28
CA ILE A 36 -8.24 -17.34 13.62
C ILE A 36 -7.84 -18.10 14.89
N LEU A 37 -6.57 -18.06 15.27
CA LEU A 37 -6.09 -18.70 16.51
C LEU A 37 -6.69 -18.06 17.78
N ARG A 38 -7.21 -16.82 17.71
CA ARG A 38 -7.90 -16.13 18.80
C ARG A 38 -9.38 -16.50 18.88
N ARG A 39 -9.86 -17.42 18.06
CA ARG A 39 -11.28 -17.78 18.02
C ARG A 39 -11.81 -18.24 19.36
N TRP A 40 -13.10 -18.05 19.55
CA TRP A 40 -13.81 -18.59 20.69
C TRP A 40 -13.76 -20.12 20.65
N GLN A 41 -13.44 -20.78 21.77
CA GLN A 41 -13.28 -22.22 21.89
C GLN A 41 -14.16 -22.81 23.03
N LYS A 42 -14.38 -22.06 24.10
CA LYS A 42 -15.11 -22.54 25.28
C LYS A 42 -15.82 -21.38 25.99
N PRO A 43 -16.88 -21.68 26.77
CA PRO A 43 -17.53 -20.69 27.64
C PRO A 43 -16.53 -20.00 28.55
N GLY A 44 -16.60 -18.65 28.58
CA GLY A 44 -15.68 -17.79 29.33
C GLY A 44 -14.55 -17.19 28.50
N ASP A 45 -14.37 -17.60 27.24
CA ASP A 45 -13.41 -16.96 26.35
C ASP A 45 -13.89 -15.55 25.93
N GLU A 46 -13.06 -14.55 26.15
CA GLU A 46 -13.27 -13.18 25.65
C GLU A 46 -12.51 -13.00 24.33
N THR A 47 -13.23 -12.94 23.23
CA THR A 47 -12.63 -12.81 21.90
C THR A 47 -13.58 -12.14 20.92
N ASP A 48 -13.00 -11.45 19.95
CA ASP A 48 -13.68 -10.84 18.81
C ASP A 48 -13.87 -11.79 17.62
N VAL A 49 -13.30 -13.01 17.70
CA VAL A 49 -13.34 -14.02 16.64
C VAL A 49 -14.30 -15.15 17.03
N PRO A 50 -15.36 -15.41 16.22
CA PRO A 50 -16.32 -16.47 16.53
C PRO A 50 -15.70 -17.86 16.46
N ALA A 51 -16.44 -18.86 16.93
CA ALA A 51 -16.05 -20.26 16.82
C ALA A 51 -15.92 -20.69 15.35
N VAL A 52 -15.01 -21.63 15.09
CA VAL A 52 -14.88 -22.29 13.78
C VAL A 52 -16.18 -23.04 13.45
N LEU A 53 -16.58 -23.01 12.18
CA LEU A 53 -17.82 -23.61 11.67
C LEU A 53 -19.12 -22.97 12.18
N SER A 54 -19.03 -21.82 12.84
CA SER A 54 -20.21 -21.01 13.05
C SER A 54 -20.55 -20.30 11.74
N ASN A 55 -21.82 -20.33 11.32
CA ASN A 55 -22.30 -19.61 10.12
C ASN A 55 -22.13 -18.08 10.20
N SER A 56 -21.57 -17.58 11.29
CA SER A 56 -21.32 -16.16 11.52
C SER A 56 -20.03 -15.62 10.86
N GLY A 57 -19.20 -16.48 10.27
CA GLY A 57 -17.90 -16.10 9.72
C GLY A 57 -17.99 -15.07 8.57
N ARG A 58 -18.98 -15.20 7.70
CA ARG A 58 -19.15 -14.39 6.48
C ARG A 58 -20.19 -13.29 6.56
N LEU A 59 -20.80 -13.08 7.70
CA LEU A 59 -21.78 -12.02 7.84
C LEU A 59 -21.11 -10.68 7.58
N ALA A 60 -21.73 -9.87 6.71
CA ALA A 60 -21.37 -8.49 6.53
C ALA A 60 -21.46 -7.79 7.89
N ALA A 61 -20.32 -7.49 8.47
CA ALA A 61 -20.22 -6.93 9.81
C ALA A 61 -19.26 -5.74 9.80
N ASP A 62 -19.49 -4.81 10.69
CA ASP A 62 -18.70 -3.60 10.89
C ASP A 62 -17.26 -3.89 11.36
N ARG A 63 -17.00 -5.05 11.95
CA ARG A 63 -15.65 -5.52 12.31
C ARG A 63 -14.68 -5.62 11.14
N TRP A 64 -15.20 -5.70 9.91
CA TRP A 64 -14.41 -5.72 8.68
C TRP A 64 -14.17 -4.33 8.10
N LEU A 65 -14.80 -3.30 8.72
CA LEU A 65 -14.60 -1.92 8.34
C LEU A 65 -13.35 -1.39 9.02
N VAL A 66 -12.34 -1.11 8.24
CA VAL A 66 -11.06 -0.58 8.70
C VAL A 66 -10.90 0.89 8.28
N ASP A 67 -10.07 1.62 9.03
CA ASP A 67 -9.75 3.01 8.75
C ASP A 67 -9.01 3.12 7.39
N ALA A 68 -9.57 3.88 6.47
CA ALA A 68 -9.01 4.08 5.13
C ALA A 68 -7.95 5.21 5.06
N SER A 69 -7.61 5.81 6.19
CA SER A 69 -6.60 6.87 6.24
C SER A 69 -5.25 6.36 5.77
N TYR A 70 -4.57 7.15 4.96
CA TYR A 70 -3.22 6.86 4.52
C TYR A 70 -2.40 8.12 4.26
N PHE A 71 -1.10 7.95 4.28
CA PHE A 71 -0.11 8.89 3.79
C PHE A 71 0.87 8.15 2.89
N ALA A 72 1.07 8.65 1.67
CA ALA A 72 1.94 8.01 0.69
C ALA A 72 2.97 8.99 0.12
N ILE A 73 4.22 8.56 0.06
CA ILE A 73 5.29 9.21 -0.68
C ILE A 73 5.32 8.59 -2.07
N LYS A 74 4.74 9.32 -3.04
CA LYS A 74 4.53 8.84 -4.40
C LYS A 74 5.78 8.93 -5.24
N SER A 75 6.45 10.07 -5.22
CA SER A 75 7.65 10.26 -6.00
C SER A 75 8.60 11.23 -5.31
N VAL A 76 9.88 10.93 -5.40
CA VAL A 76 10.97 11.83 -5.02
C VAL A 76 11.95 11.85 -6.18
N GLN A 77 12.26 13.04 -6.66
CA GLN A 77 13.23 13.25 -7.73
C GLN A 77 14.31 14.20 -7.28
N LEU A 78 15.55 13.82 -7.55
CA LEU A 78 16.72 14.66 -7.38
C LEU A 78 17.42 14.80 -8.73
N GLY A 79 17.66 16.02 -9.18
CA GLY A 79 18.37 16.32 -10.42
C GLY A 79 19.49 17.33 -10.21
N TYR A 80 20.62 17.08 -10.84
CA TYR A 80 21.76 17.96 -10.85
C TYR A 80 22.21 18.27 -12.27
N THR A 81 22.18 19.53 -12.64
CA THR A 81 22.71 20.01 -13.92
C THR A 81 24.15 20.44 -13.75
N LEU A 82 25.04 19.84 -14.50
CA LEU A 82 26.46 20.15 -14.43
C LEU A 82 26.74 21.58 -14.92
N PRO A 83 27.70 22.29 -14.30
CA PRO A 83 28.11 23.59 -14.74
C PRO A 83 28.61 23.59 -16.19
N THR A 84 28.13 24.52 -16.99
CA THR A 84 28.45 24.61 -18.42
C THR A 84 29.97 24.73 -18.70
N LYS A 85 30.75 25.21 -17.72
CA LYS A 85 32.22 25.28 -17.83
C LYS A 85 32.86 23.88 -18.03
N TRP A 86 32.24 22.83 -17.51
CA TRP A 86 32.76 21.46 -17.63
C TRP A 86 32.31 20.80 -18.94
N THR A 87 31.10 21.09 -19.38
CA THR A 87 30.47 20.44 -20.53
C THR A 87 30.89 21.08 -21.87
N LYS A 88 31.17 22.38 -21.91
CA LYS A 88 31.60 23.09 -23.14
C LYS A 88 32.84 22.50 -23.80
N LYS A 89 33.79 21.97 -23.03
CA LYS A 89 35.01 21.35 -23.59
C LYS A 89 34.69 20.10 -24.42
N ALA A 90 33.55 19.45 -24.16
CA ALA A 90 33.09 18.28 -24.87
C ALA A 90 32.01 18.60 -25.93
N GLY A 91 31.75 19.88 -26.23
CA GLY A 91 30.71 20.28 -27.18
C GLY A 91 29.28 20.11 -26.67
N ILE A 92 29.09 19.86 -25.37
CA ILE A 92 27.79 19.62 -24.74
C ILE A 92 27.26 20.92 -24.16
N LYS A 93 26.04 21.33 -24.58
CA LYS A 93 25.38 22.55 -24.07
C LYS A 93 24.88 22.39 -22.65
N SER A 94 24.29 21.23 -22.35
CA SER A 94 23.87 20.90 -20.99
C SER A 94 23.93 19.40 -20.73
N LEU A 95 24.31 19.04 -19.50
CA LEU A 95 24.30 17.68 -18.99
C LEU A 95 23.59 17.68 -17.63
N ARG A 96 22.50 16.94 -17.53
CA ARG A 96 21.75 16.78 -16.30
C ARG A 96 21.73 15.30 -15.91
N LEU A 97 22.10 15.03 -14.67
CA LEU A 97 21.94 13.74 -14.02
C LEU A 97 20.72 13.80 -13.13
N PHE A 98 19.90 12.76 -13.14
CA PHE A 98 18.77 12.70 -12.23
C PHE A 98 18.53 11.29 -11.69
N ALA A 99 17.97 11.23 -10.50
CA ALA A 99 17.49 10.01 -9.85
C ALA A 99 16.03 10.21 -9.45
N VAL A 100 15.21 9.20 -9.69
CA VAL A 100 13.78 9.19 -9.36
C VAL A 100 13.48 7.95 -8.55
N GLY A 101 12.73 8.12 -7.48
CA GLY A 101 12.16 7.02 -6.73
C GLY A 101 10.64 7.13 -6.72
N ASP A 102 9.95 6.10 -7.18
CA ASP A 102 8.49 6.04 -7.22
C ASP A 102 7.95 5.04 -6.22
N ASN A 103 6.76 5.34 -5.66
CA ASN A 103 6.08 4.53 -4.64
C ASN A 103 6.95 4.20 -3.43
N ILE A 104 7.67 5.20 -2.90
CA ILE A 104 8.73 5.02 -1.90
C ILE A 104 8.17 4.47 -0.60
N ALA A 105 7.06 5.02 -0.11
CA ALA A 105 6.46 4.59 1.14
C ALA A 105 4.94 4.79 1.16
N LEU A 106 4.26 3.88 1.82
CA LEU A 106 2.85 3.97 2.15
C LEU A 106 2.69 3.70 3.65
N PHE A 107 2.07 4.62 4.34
CA PHE A 107 1.70 4.50 5.75
C PHE A 107 0.19 4.41 5.86
N SER A 108 -0.31 3.31 6.38
CA SER A 108 -1.74 3.02 6.52
C SER A 108 -1.93 2.06 7.68
N LYS A 109 -3.12 2.05 8.26
CA LYS A 109 -3.51 1.04 9.25
C LYS A 109 -3.84 -0.31 8.62
N LEU A 110 -4.10 -0.32 7.31
CA LEU A 110 -4.35 -1.52 6.53
C LEU A 110 -3.04 -2.27 6.28
N GLN A 111 -2.86 -3.42 6.92
CA GLN A 111 -1.69 -4.27 6.69
C GLN A 111 -1.88 -5.12 5.43
N GLY A 112 -0.95 -4.98 4.48
CA GLY A 112 -0.94 -5.79 3.26
C GLY A 112 -1.87 -5.32 2.14
N LEU A 113 -2.64 -4.26 2.36
CA LEU A 113 -3.56 -3.70 1.38
C LEU A 113 -3.20 -2.25 1.06
N ASN A 114 -3.47 -1.83 -0.17
CA ASN A 114 -3.25 -0.46 -0.57
C ASN A 114 -4.59 0.29 -0.62
N PRO A 115 -4.87 1.20 0.32
CA PRO A 115 -6.14 1.92 0.39
C PRO A 115 -6.35 2.90 -0.76
N GLN A 116 -5.35 3.10 -1.63
CA GLN A 116 -5.42 4.05 -2.75
C GLN A 116 -6.17 3.50 -3.97
N TYR A 117 -6.42 2.18 -4.03
CA TYR A 117 -6.99 1.56 -5.23
C TYR A 117 -8.50 1.39 -5.21
N ASP A 118 -9.12 1.56 -4.06
CA ASP A 118 -10.54 1.34 -3.97
C ASP A 118 -11.28 2.55 -3.44
N LEU A 119 -11.75 3.37 -4.37
CA LEU A 119 -12.65 4.50 -4.08
C LEU A 119 -14.08 4.05 -3.76
N THR A 120 -14.41 2.77 -3.98
CA THR A 120 -15.75 2.19 -3.76
C THR A 120 -15.90 1.56 -2.38
N GLY A 121 -14.83 1.55 -1.59
CA GLY A 121 -14.85 1.09 -0.20
C GLY A 121 -14.68 -0.43 -0.01
N GLY A 122 -14.24 -1.15 -1.03
CA GLY A 122 -13.89 -2.57 -0.95
C GLY A 122 -12.42 -2.84 -1.25
N THR A 123 -11.86 -3.91 -0.74
CA THR A 123 -10.51 -4.34 -1.09
C THR A 123 -10.55 -5.36 -2.21
N ASN A 124 -9.78 -5.12 -3.26
CA ASN A 124 -9.66 -6.02 -4.40
C ASN A 124 -8.34 -6.80 -4.36
N TRP A 125 -8.31 -7.94 -5.04
CA TRP A 125 -7.12 -8.76 -5.27
C TRP A 125 -6.16 -8.07 -6.26
N SER A 126 -5.78 -6.82 -5.98
CA SER A 126 -4.89 -6.06 -6.85
C SER A 126 -3.45 -6.14 -6.36
N TYR A 127 -2.53 -6.14 -7.31
CA TYR A 127 -1.10 -6.12 -7.00
C TYR A 127 -0.72 -4.82 -6.30
N THR A 128 0.04 -4.92 -5.22
CA THR A 128 0.63 -3.74 -4.58
C THR A 128 1.70 -3.15 -5.52
N PRO A 129 1.70 -1.82 -5.77
CA PRO A 129 2.72 -1.20 -6.60
C PRO A 129 4.11 -1.43 -6.01
N THR A 130 5.04 -1.77 -6.87
CA THR A 130 6.43 -1.93 -6.51
C THR A 130 7.10 -0.57 -6.30
N ARG A 131 8.12 -0.52 -5.47
CA ARG A 131 9.05 0.60 -5.42
C ARG A 131 9.94 0.55 -6.63
N THR A 132 10.06 1.67 -7.33
CA THR A 132 10.90 1.77 -8.51
C THR A 132 11.95 2.86 -8.29
N TYR A 133 13.19 2.55 -8.60
CA TYR A 133 14.29 3.53 -8.59
C TYR A 133 14.88 3.61 -9.97
N SER A 134 14.94 4.81 -10.50
CA SER A 134 15.46 5.09 -11.83
C SER A 134 16.57 6.12 -11.76
N ILE A 135 17.60 5.95 -12.58
CA ILE A 135 18.66 6.92 -12.77
C ILE A 135 18.71 7.23 -14.26
N GLY A 136 18.82 8.51 -14.58
CA GLY A 136 18.87 8.96 -15.96
C GLY A 136 19.84 10.09 -16.17
N VAL A 137 20.15 10.31 -17.46
CA VAL A 137 21.04 11.36 -17.94
C VAL A 137 20.37 12.06 -19.11
N ASP A 138 20.24 13.38 -19.04
CA ASP A 138 19.79 14.21 -20.14
C ASP A 138 21.00 14.94 -20.73
N ILE A 139 21.25 14.77 -22.02
CA ILE A 139 22.37 15.40 -22.74
C ILE A 139 21.79 16.25 -23.88
N ASN A 140 22.18 17.51 -23.93
CA ASN A 140 21.82 18.44 -25.00
C ASN A 140 23.10 18.95 -25.67
N PHE A 141 23.20 18.79 -27.00
CA PHE A 141 24.32 19.20 -27.83
C PHE A 141 24.10 20.54 -28.50
#